data_794b7af07bf74e892d41529bb5e3927f
#
_entry.id   794b7af07bf74e892d41529bb5e3927f
#
_cell.length_a   1.000
_cell.length_b   1.000
_cell.length_c   1.000
_cell.angle_alpha   90.00
_cell.angle_beta   90.00
_cell.angle_gamma   90.00
#
_symmetry.space_group_name_H-M   'P 1'
#
loop_
_entity.id
_entity.type
_entity.pdbx_description
1 polymer ?
#
loop_
_entity_poly.entity_id
_entity_poly.type
_entity_poly.pdbx_seq_one_letter_code
_entity_poly.pdbx_strand_id
1 'polypeptide(L)' 'MKLKVTQTRSTINRIEDHKKVIKALGLGKIGKSCIHNDTPSLRGMINKVAYLLKVEELKEE' A
#
# COMPACT_ATOMS: atom_id res chain seq x y z
N MET A 1 -12.04 8.12 -7.64
CA MET A 1 -10.64 8.48 -7.33
C MET A 1 -9.80 7.24 -7.21
N LYS A 2 -8.52 7.37 -7.52
CA LYS A 2 -7.58 6.27 -7.38
C LYS A 2 -6.46 6.65 -6.43
N LEU A 3 -5.87 5.65 -5.81
CA LEU A 3 -4.73 5.85 -4.92
C LEU A 3 -3.51 5.15 -5.50
N LYS A 4 -2.41 5.87 -5.54
CA LYS A 4 -1.11 5.29 -5.89
C LYS A 4 -0.37 4.98 -4.60
N VAL A 5 -0.06 3.72 -4.40
CA VAL A 5 0.62 3.23 -3.20
C VAL A 5 2.02 2.80 -3.58
N THR A 6 3.02 3.35 -2.94
CA THR A 6 4.43 3.03 -3.20
C THR A 6 5.06 2.50 -1.92
N GLN A 7 5.72 1.36 -2.00
CA GLN A 7 6.43 0.83 -0.85
C GLN A 7 7.74 1.57 -0.66
N THR A 8 7.88 2.22 0.49
CA THR A 8 9.08 3.01 0.80
C THR A 8 10.04 2.31 1.76
N ARG A 9 9.58 1.26 2.45
CA ARG A 9 10.39 0.52 3.40
C ARG A 9 10.22 -0.98 3.21
N SER A 10 11.25 -1.73 3.61
CA SER A 10 11.21 -3.19 3.54
C SER A 10 10.23 -3.78 4.55
N THR A 11 9.61 -4.90 4.19
CA THR A 11 8.77 -5.68 5.10
C THR A 11 9.56 -6.71 5.89
N ILE A 12 10.87 -6.80 5.68
CA ILE A 12 11.74 -7.71 6.43
C ILE A 12 11.70 -7.31 7.91
N ASN A 13 11.56 -8.29 8.79
CA ASN A 13 11.43 -8.11 10.23
C ASN A 13 10.15 -7.37 10.66
N ARG A 14 9.14 -7.37 9.82
CA ARG A 14 7.82 -6.82 10.15
C ARG A 14 6.86 -7.95 10.51
N ILE A 15 5.72 -7.56 11.12
CA ILE A 15 4.66 -8.50 11.48
C ILE A 15 4.13 -9.18 10.22
N GLU A 16 3.90 -10.49 10.28
CA GLU A 16 3.44 -11.25 9.12
C GLU A 16 2.13 -10.73 8.54
N ASP A 17 1.21 -10.27 9.38
CA ASP A 17 -0.04 -9.69 8.91
C ASP A 17 0.21 -8.50 8.01
N HIS A 18 1.21 -7.69 8.35
CA HIS A 18 1.59 -6.55 7.51
C HIS A 18 2.19 -7.01 6.18
N LYS A 19 2.98 -8.07 6.20
CA LYS A 19 3.52 -8.64 4.96
C LYS A 19 2.40 -9.13 4.05
N LYS A 20 1.38 -9.77 4.62
CA LYS A 20 0.22 -10.24 3.86
C LYS A 20 -0.54 -9.07 3.23
N VAL A 21 -0.73 -7.99 3.97
CA VAL A 21 -1.40 -6.80 3.46
C VAL A 21 -0.60 -6.19 2.31
N ILE A 22 0.72 -6.06 2.46
CA ILE A 22 1.58 -5.54 1.40
C ILE A 22 1.48 -6.41 0.15
N LYS A 23 1.50 -7.72 0.31
CA LYS A 23 1.37 -8.65 -0.80
C LYS A 23 0.01 -8.54 -1.48
N ALA A 24 -1.04 -8.38 -0.69
CA ALA A 24 -2.40 -8.21 -1.21
C ALA A 24 -2.53 -6.91 -2.00
N LEU A 25 -1.76 -5.88 -1.65
CA LEU A 25 -1.73 -4.62 -2.39
C LEU A 25 -0.91 -4.71 -3.69
N GLY A 26 -0.27 -5.85 -3.94
CA GLY A 26 0.56 -6.03 -5.12
C GLY A 26 1.97 -5.51 -4.96
N LEU A 27 2.37 -5.19 -3.75
CA LEU A 27 3.71 -4.71 -3.43
C LEU A 27 4.56 -5.87 -2.91
N GLY A 28 5.83 -5.67 -2.79
CA GLY A 28 6.73 -6.70 -2.27
C GLY A 28 8.17 -6.23 -2.26
N LYS A 29 8.47 -5.15 -2.94
CA LYS A 29 9.81 -4.59 -3.03
C LYS A 29 9.77 -3.09 -2.79
N ILE A 30 10.84 -2.58 -2.20
CA ILE A 30 11.01 -1.14 -2.03
C ILE A 30 11.00 -0.46 -3.41
N GLY A 31 10.27 0.62 -3.51
CA GLY A 31 10.15 1.37 -4.75
C GLY A 31 9.05 0.89 -5.68
N LYS A 32 8.45 -0.27 -5.42
CA LYS A 32 7.34 -0.75 -6.22
C LYS A 32 6.08 0.03 -5.89
N SER A 33 5.32 0.40 -6.92
CA SER A 33 4.08 1.13 -6.76
C SER A 33 2.93 0.43 -7.49
N CYS A 34 1.74 0.61 -6.97
CA CYS A 34 0.52 0.11 -7.60
C CYS A 34 -0.58 1.15 -7.46
N ILE A 35 -1.49 1.14 -8.42
CA ILE A 35 -2.65 2.04 -8.41
C ILE A 35 -3.89 1.20 -8.07
N HIS A 36 -4.67 1.67 -7.12
CA HIS A 36 -5.88 0.99 -6.68
C HIS A 36 -7.05 1.97 -6.64
N ASN A 37 -8.24 1.44 -6.75
CA ASN A 37 -9.45 2.23 -6.54
C ASN A 37 -9.57 2.59 -5.06
N ASP A 38 -10.03 3.81 -4.79
CA ASP A 38 -10.24 4.28 -3.42
C ASP A 38 -11.52 3.67 -2.86
N THR A 39 -11.35 2.68 -2.00
CA THR A 39 -12.46 2.02 -1.31
C THR A 39 -12.19 1.99 0.19
N PRO A 40 -13.25 1.91 1.02
CA PRO A 40 -13.03 1.80 2.47
C PRO A 40 -12.20 0.57 2.86
N SER A 41 -12.38 -0.55 2.19
CA SER A 41 -11.60 -1.76 2.44
C SER A 41 -10.12 -1.54 2.17
N LEU A 42 -9.80 -0.89 1.05
CA LEU A 42 -8.42 -0.58 0.70
C LEU A 42 -7.80 0.39 1.70
N ARG A 43 -8.53 1.41 2.10
CA ARG A 43 -8.03 2.38 3.08
C ARG A 43 -7.72 1.72 4.42
N GLY A 44 -8.54 0.76 4.85
CA GLY A 44 -8.26 -0.01 6.06
C GLY A 44 -6.96 -0.80 5.96
N MET A 45 -6.72 -1.43 4.82
CA MET A 45 -5.47 -2.16 4.58
C MET A 45 -4.27 -1.23 4.57
N ILE A 46 -4.39 -0.10 3.89
CA ILE A 46 -3.31 0.90 3.81
C ILE A 46 -2.97 1.43 5.19
N ASN A 47 -3.97 1.74 6.02
CA ASN A 47 -3.75 2.26 7.36
C ASN A 47 -2.91 1.32 8.23
N LYS A 48 -3.07 0.02 8.07
CA LYS A 48 -2.29 -0.95 8.82
C LYS A 48 -0.79 -0.88 8.51
N VAL A 49 -0.46 -0.55 7.28
CA VAL A 49 0.93 -0.56 6.79
C VAL A 49 1.38 0.80 6.27
N ALA A 50 0.68 1.86 6.66
CA ALA A 50 0.99 3.22 6.18
C ALA A 50 2.44 3.62 6.45
N TYR A 51 3.02 3.15 7.55
CA TYR A 51 4.41 3.46 7.89
C TYR A 51 5.42 2.84 6.92
N LEU A 52 4.97 1.88 6.10
CA LEU A 52 5.81 1.24 5.09
C LEU A 52 5.56 1.80 3.68
N LEU A 53 4.57 2.65 3.55
CA LEU A 53 4.06 3.09 2.25
C LEU A 53 4.01 4.59 2.14
N LYS A 54 4.06 5.05 0.88
CA LYS A 54 3.69 6.41 0.53
C LYS A 54 2.42 6.33 -0.31
N VAL A 55 1.39 7.04 0.09
CA VAL A 55 0.10 7.03 -0.60
C VAL A 55 -0.12 8.38 -1.26
N GLU A 56 -0.46 8.35 -2.53
CA GLU A 56 -0.78 9.56 -3.29
C GLU A 56 -2.19 9.42 -3.86
N GLU A 57 -2.98 10.48 -3.75
CA GLU A 57 -4.29 10.50 -4.37
C GLU A 57 -4.16 10.93 -5.82
N LEU A 58 -4.79 10.16 -6.70
CA LEU A 58 -4.84 10.46 -8.12
C LEU A 58 -6.26 10.89 -8.47
N LYS A 59 -6.38 12.05 -9.10
CA LYS A 59 -7.67 12.50 -9.59
C LYS A 59 -7.87 11.99 -11.00
N GLU A 60 -9.04 11.43 -11.25
CA GLU A 60 -9.46 11.08 -12.60
C GLU A 60 -10.23 12.24 -13.19
N GLU A 61 -9.89 12.58 -14.36
CA GLU A 61 -10.66 13.57 -15.13
C GLU A 61 -11.71 12.86 -15.96
#